data_6f2f4d79c6f027cbd013fe717e4ffaef
#
_entry.id   6f2f4d79c6f027cbd013fe717e4ffaef
#
_cell.length_a   1.000
_cell.length_b   1.000
_cell.length_c   1.000
_cell.angle_alpha   90.00
_cell.angle_beta   90.00
_cell.angle_gamma   90.00
#
_symmetry.space_group_name_H-M   'P 1'
#
loop_
_entity.id
_entity.type
_entity.pdbx_description
1 polymer ?
#
loop_
_entity_poly.entity_id
_entity_poly.type
_entity_poly.pdbx_seq_one_letter_code
_entity_poly.pdbx_strand_id
1 'polypeptide(L)'
;MSSVKRAHQLDMLHGPIWSRIPQFALPVAATAILEQLFNASDIAVVGNFTGTERTVAVAAVGANSSIISLIVNLFVGIALGANVAIAHAIGRGDKTSVQKTVHTSIILALAGGLLIALAGELAAAPVLKLLQVPDDVFPLALLYLRIYLLGMPVILLYNFEAAIFRSIGETKTPLLALAFSGCLNVVLNLFFVIVLHMTVNGVAIATVISNCVSSLILFWKLRHSKLEIHVSVKDLKIDPESMGRILKIGLPAGIQSAVFSLSNIVIQSSINSLGTIVMAASSAAYNLEIITYDILNSFSQACTTFVGQNFGAGNMKRCS
;
A
#
# COMPACT_ATOMS: atom_id res chain seq x y z
N MET A 1 -34.46 16.27 -1.71
CA MET A 1 -33.13 15.92 -1.19
C MET A 1 -32.09 16.39 -2.17
N SER A 2 -31.29 17.40 -1.80
CA SER A 2 -30.43 18.15 -2.69
C SER A 2 -29.28 17.28 -3.23
N SER A 3 -29.15 17.25 -4.55
CA SER A 3 -28.02 16.72 -5.28
C SER A 3 -26.80 17.61 -5.04
N VAL A 4 -26.14 17.48 -3.90
CA VAL A 4 -24.74 17.92 -3.80
C VAL A 4 -23.97 17.04 -4.79
N LYS A 5 -23.55 17.62 -5.90
CA LYS A 5 -22.71 16.94 -6.90
C LYS A 5 -21.51 16.32 -6.19
N ARG A 6 -21.49 15.00 -6.10
CA ARG A 6 -20.39 14.18 -5.62
C ARG A 6 -19.28 14.23 -6.68
N ALA A 7 -18.44 15.25 -6.67
CA ALA A 7 -17.60 15.65 -7.80
C ALA A 7 -16.56 14.57 -8.22
N HIS A 8 -16.29 13.56 -7.38
CA HIS A 8 -15.29 12.53 -7.67
C HIS A 8 -15.71 11.09 -7.31
N GLN A 9 -16.90 10.89 -6.77
CA GLN A 9 -17.40 9.56 -6.41
C GLN A 9 -18.08 8.88 -7.59
N LEU A 10 -17.62 7.67 -7.96
CA LEU A 10 -18.27 6.83 -8.97
C LEU A 10 -19.51 6.16 -8.38
N ASP A 11 -20.64 6.30 -9.07
CA ASP A 11 -21.85 5.54 -8.75
C ASP A 11 -21.68 4.09 -9.23
N MET A 12 -21.47 3.17 -8.30
CA MET A 12 -21.27 1.74 -8.58
C MET A 12 -22.59 0.96 -8.65
N LEU A 13 -23.68 1.54 -8.12
CA LEU A 13 -24.99 0.89 -8.07
C LEU A 13 -25.81 1.08 -9.34
N HIS A 14 -25.55 2.17 -10.08
CA HIS A 14 -26.33 2.54 -11.28
C HIS A 14 -25.41 2.80 -12.48
N GLY A 15 -25.97 2.71 -13.68
CA GLY A 15 -25.28 3.00 -14.94
C GLY A 15 -24.53 1.79 -15.53
N PRO A 16 -23.86 1.98 -16.69
CA PRO A 16 -23.23 0.90 -17.42
C PRO A 16 -21.96 0.40 -16.73
N ILE A 17 -21.87 -0.89 -16.50
CA ILE A 17 -20.74 -1.56 -15.81
C ILE A 17 -19.44 -1.34 -16.58
N TRP A 18 -19.47 -1.53 -17.89
CA TRP A 18 -18.31 -1.45 -18.79
C TRP A 18 -17.58 -0.10 -18.75
N SER A 19 -18.28 1.00 -18.45
CA SER A 19 -17.62 2.31 -18.31
C SER A 19 -17.18 2.60 -16.87
N ARG A 20 -17.88 2.06 -15.87
CA ARG A 20 -17.60 2.34 -14.46
C ARG A 20 -16.35 1.60 -13.96
N ILE A 21 -16.20 0.33 -14.36
CA ILE A 21 -15.02 -0.47 -13.95
C ILE A 21 -13.70 0.15 -14.43
N PRO A 22 -13.52 0.52 -15.72
CA PRO A 22 -12.30 1.20 -16.15
C PRO A 22 -12.07 2.56 -15.48
N GLN A 23 -13.14 3.36 -15.27
CA GLN A 23 -13.01 4.65 -14.58
C GLN A 23 -12.50 4.51 -13.14
N PHE A 24 -12.79 3.40 -12.49
CA PHE A 24 -12.23 3.07 -11.18
C PHE A 24 -10.83 2.47 -11.30
N ALA A 25 -10.65 1.49 -12.18
CA ALA A 25 -9.41 0.71 -12.28
C ALA A 25 -8.22 1.54 -12.75
N LEU A 26 -8.42 2.45 -13.73
CA LEU A 26 -7.32 3.24 -14.29
C LEU A 26 -6.60 4.13 -13.26
N PRO A 27 -7.27 4.88 -12.37
CA PRO A 27 -6.56 5.62 -11.32
C PRO A 27 -5.88 4.71 -10.30
N VAL A 28 -6.42 3.51 -10.03
CA VAL A 28 -5.79 2.52 -9.14
C VAL A 28 -4.53 1.96 -9.79
N ALA A 29 -4.57 1.63 -11.09
CA ALA A 29 -3.40 1.20 -11.86
C ALA A 29 -2.33 2.31 -11.90
N ALA A 30 -2.73 3.56 -12.12
CA ALA A 30 -1.82 4.70 -12.09
C ALA A 30 -1.16 4.85 -10.70
N THR A 31 -1.89 4.59 -9.60
CA THR A 31 -1.32 4.58 -8.24
C THR A 31 -0.23 3.52 -8.12
N ALA A 32 -0.49 2.28 -8.54
CA ALA A 32 0.48 1.18 -8.48
C ALA A 32 1.72 1.46 -9.34
N ILE A 33 1.54 1.96 -10.56
CA ILE A 33 2.66 2.33 -11.45
C ILE A 33 3.49 3.45 -10.84
N LEU A 34 2.87 4.47 -10.22
CA LEU A 34 3.59 5.55 -9.54
C LEU A 34 4.39 5.02 -8.34
N GLU A 35 3.84 4.10 -7.56
CA GLU A 35 4.57 3.44 -6.45
C GLU A 35 5.83 2.74 -6.97
N GLN A 36 5.74 2.01 -8.09
CA GLN A 36 6.89 1.36 -8.71
C GLN A 36 7.94 2.38 -9.21
N LEU A 37 7.50 3.49 -9.81
CA LEU A 37 8.40 4.55 -10.27
C LEU A 37 9.13 5.23 -9.10
N PHE A 38 8.45 5.46 -7.98
CA PHE A 38 9.09 6.05 -6.80
C PHE A 38 10.08 5.08 -6.15
N ASN A 39 9.75 3.79 -6.05
CA ASN A 39 10.69 2.77 -5.59
C ASN A 39 11.93 2.68 -6.50
N ALA A 40 11.74 2.75 -7.81
CA ALA A 40 12.85 2.77 -8.77
C ALA A 40 13.70 4.04 -8.63
N SER A 41 13.07 5.20 -8.35
CA SER A 41 13.76 6.47 -8.07
C SER A 41 14.61 6.39 -6.81
N ASP A 42 14.11 5.75 -5.74
CA ASP A 42 14.85 5.54 -4.50
C ASP A 42 16.15 4.78 -4.77
N ILE A 43 16.07 3.66 -5.51
CA ILE A 43 17.23 2.86 -5.90
C ILE A 43 18.16 3.66 -6.81
N ALA A 44 17.63 4.44 -7.76
CA ALA A 44 18.42 5.25 -8.66
C ALA A 44 19.18 6.35 -7.93
N VAL A 45 18.59 7.01 -6.95
CA VAL A 45 19.26 8.04 -6.14
C VAL A 45 20.39 7.41 -5.32
N VAL A 46 20.12 6.31 -4.62
CA VAL A 46 21.16 5.60 -3.87
C VAL A 46 22.27 5.12 -4.81
N GLY A 47 21.90 4.56 -5.95
CA GLY A 47 22.84 4.00 -6.93
C GLY A 47 23.71 5.04 -7.66
N ASN A 48 23.34 6.31 -7.71
CA ASN A 48 24.11 7.32 -8.45
C ASN A 48 24.82 8.34 -7.56
N PHE A 49 24.36 8.57 -6.34
CA PHE A 49 24.82 9.70 -5.52
C PHE A 49 25.49 9.31 -4.20
N THR A 50 25.58 8.01 -3.84
CA THR A 50 26.25 7.57 -2.60
C THR A 50 27.77 7.31 -2.74
N GLY A 51 28.38 7.72 -3.83
CA GLY A 51 29.83 7.67 -4.05
C GLY A 51 30.44 6.27 -3.94
N THR A 52 31.43 6.08 -3.07
CA THR A 52 32.14 4.81 -2.88
C THR A 52 31.28 3.71 -2.25
N GLU A 53 30.23 4.06 -1.51
CA GLU A 53 29.31 3.11 -0.86
C GLU A 53 28.18 2.64 -1.79
N ARG A 54 28.16 3.07 -3.03
CA ARG A 54 27.10 2.81 -4.00
C ARG A 54 26.64 1.35 -4.03
N THR A 55 27.55 0.42 -4.23
CA THR A 55 27.22 -1.01 -4.35
C THR A 55 26.61 -1.57 -3.08
N VAL A 56 27.20 -1.23 -1.93
CA VAL A 56 26.74 -1.66 -0.62
C VAL A 56 25.38 -1.04 -0.29
N ALA A 57 25.19 0.23 -0.60
CA ALA A 57 23.94 0.93 -0.36
C ALA A 57 22.78 0.38 -1.20
N VAL A 58 22.98 0.11 -2.50
CA VAL A 58 21.99 -0.53 -3.37
C VAL A 58 21.68 -1.95 -2.89
N ALA A 59 22.72 -2.72 -2.50
CA ALA A 59 22.53 -4.06 -1.94
C ALA A 59 21.73 -4.03 -0.63
N ALA A 60 21.96 -3.02 0.22
CA ALA A 60 21.23 -2.86 1.48
C ALA A 60 19.72 -2.57 1.25
N VAL A 61 19.37 -1.69 0.31
CA VAL A 61 17.98 -1.44 -0.06
C VAL A 61 17.35 -2.70 -0.65
N GLY A 62 18.06 -3.38 -1.56
CA GLY A 62 17.59 -4.61 -2.21
C GLY A 62 17.33 -5.76 -1.22
N ALA A 63 18.22 -5.96 -0.26
CA ALA A 63 18.07 -7.01 0.76
C ALA A 63 16.80 -6.83 1.61
N ASN A 64 16.37 -5.58 1.83
CA ASN A 64 15.19 -5.25 2.63
C ASN A 64 13.88 -5.31 1.85
N SER A 65 13.93 -5.18 0.51
CA SER A 65 12.72 -5.06 -0.32
C SER A 65 11.77 -6.24 -0.15
N SER A 66 12.29 -7.46 -0.04
CA SER A 66 11.47 -8.68 0.14
C SER A 66 10.76 -8.71 1.49
N ILE A 67 11.44 -8.31 2.57
CA ILE A 67 10.89 -8.25 3.93
C ILE A 67 9.77 -7.22 3.98
N ILE A 68 10.06 -6.02 3.47
CA ILE A 68 9.12 -4.90 3.43
C ILE A 68 7.89 -5.27 2.60
N SER A 69 8.09 -5.83 1.40
CA SER A 69 6.99 -6.26 0.54
C SER A 69 6.11 -7.32 1.19
N LEU A 70 6.71 -8.29 1.88
CA LEU A 70 5.96 -9.32 2.60
C LEU A 70 5.03 -8.71 3.66
N ILE A 71 5.57 -7.81 4.47
CA ILE A 71 4.81 -7.14 5.55
C ILE A 71 3.73 -6.24 4.96
N VAL A 72 4.09 -5.38 4.00
CA VAL A 72 3.13 -4.43 3.39
C VAL A 72 2.02 -5.19 2.68
N ASN A 73 2.32 -6.22 1.87
CA ASN A 73 1.32 -6.99 1.14
C ASN A 73 0.35 -7.74 2.05
N LEU A 74 0.81 -8.24 3.20
CA LEU A 74 -0.07 -8.82 4.22
C LEU A 74 -1.13 -7.80 4.67
N PHE A 75 -0.71 -6.58 4.98
CA PHE A 75 -1.63 -5.53 5.46
C PHE A 75 -2.45 -4.89 4.33
N VAL A 76 -1.94 -4.83 3.10
CA VAL A 76 -2.73 -4.45 1.91
C VAL A 76 -3.91 -5.41 1.73
N GLY A 77 -3.69 -6.72 1.94
CA GLY A 77 -4.79 -7.70 1.96
C GLY A 77 -5.79 -7.44 3.08
N ILE A 78 -5.34 -7.09 4.30
CA ILE A 78 -6.25 -6.71 5.40
C ILE A 78 -7.02 -5.43 5.06
N ALA A 79 -6.36 -4.44 4.45
CA ALA A 79 -7.01 -3.21 3.98
C ALA A 79 -8.05 -3.47 2.88
N LEU A 80 -7.85 -4.50 2.03
CA LEU A 80 -8.88 -4.97 1.10
C LEU A 80 -10.11 -5.48 1.85
N GLY A 81 -9.94 -6.18 2.97
CA GLY A 81 -11.04 -6.58 3.85
C GLY A 81 -11.85 -5.38 4.37
N ALA A 82 -11.16 -4.29 4.75
CA ALA A 82 -11.80 -3.04 5.14
C ALA A 82 -12.60 -2.43 3.96
N ASN A 83 -12.00 -2.38 2.77
CA ASN A 83 -12.68 -1.92 1.54
C ASN A 83 -13.99 -2.68 1.32
N VAL A 84 -13.95 -4.00 1.32
CA VAL A 84 -15.14 -4.85 1.06
C VAL A 84 -16.20 -4.67 2.15
N ALA A 85 -15.80 -4.64 3.42
CA ALA A 85 -16.74 -4.46 4.53
C ALA A 85 -17.45 -3.10 4.46
N ILE A 86 -16.73 -2.03 4.14
CA ILE A 86 -17.28 -0.69 3.97
C ILE A 86 -18.17 -0.63 2.72
N ALA A 87 -17.70 -1.16 1.57
CA ALA A 87 -18.46 -1.20 0.33
C ALA A 87 -19.81 -1.93 0.51
N HIS A 88 -19.80 -3.05 1.23
CA HIS A 88 -21.01 -3.79 1.55
C HIS A 88 -21.98 -2.98 2.44
N ALA A 89 -21.48 -2.29 3.46
CA ALA A 89 -22.28 -1.43 4.32
C ALA A 89 -22.88 -0.23 3.55
N ILE A 90 -22.11 0.36 2.62
CA ILE A 90 -22.59 1.43 1.72
C ILE A 90 -23.72 0.91 0.84
N GLY A 91 -23.56 -0.27 0.22
CA GLY A 91 -24.60 -0.89 -0.59
C GLY A 91 -25.91 -1.09 0.16
N ARG A 92 -25.85 -1.45 1.44
CA ARG A 92 -27.04 -1.59 2.32
C ARG A 92 -27.62 -0.24 2.76
N GLY A 93 -26.94 0.88 2.54
CA GLY A 93 -27.33 2.18 3.05
C GLY A 93 -27.16 2.33 4.57
N ASP A 94 -26.39 1.46 5.21
CA ASP A 94 -26.15 1.42 6.66
C ASP A 94 -25.00 2.35 7.05
N LYS A 95 -25.31 3.62 7.22
CA LYS A 95 -24.34 4.67 7.58
C LYS A 95 -23.62 4.40 8.91
N THR A 96 -24.31 3.81 9.86
CA THR A 96 -23.75 3.49 11.18
C THR A 96 -22.66 2.43 11.04
N SER A 97 -22.95 1.37 10.29
CA SER A 97 -21.97 0.31 10.00
C SER A 97 -20.78 0.85 9.18
N VAL A 98 -21.01 1.76 8.24
CA VAL A 98 -19.91 2.44 7.51
C VAL A 98 -18.97 3.15 8.46
N GLN A 99 -19.51 4.04 9.33
CA GLN A 99 -18.69 4.80 10.29
C GLN A 99 -17.94 3.90 11.27
N LYS A 100 -18.59 2.89 11.83
CA LYS A 100 -17.95 1.91 12.73
C LYS A 100 -16.80 1.18 12.04
N THR A 101 -17.00 0.74 10.78
CA THR A 101 -15.98 0.04 10.02
C THR A 101 -14.83 0.96 9.65
N VAL A 102 -15.10 2.20 9.25
CA VAL A 102 -14.06 3.22 8.96
C VAL A 102 -13.21 3.50 10.20
N HIS A 103 -13.83 3.78 11.36
CA HIS A 103 -13.09 4.04 12.60
C HIS A 103 -12.25 2.84 13.03
N THR A 104 -12.82 1.62 12.95
CA THR A 104 -12.10 0.38 13.25
C THR A 104 -10.91 0.19 12.31
N SER A 105 -11.06 0.52 11.02
CA SER A 105 -9.99 0.41 10.02
C SER A 105 -8.80 1.34 10.32
N ILE A 106 -9.07 2.58 10.72
CA ILE A 106 -8.02 3.54 11.12
C ILE A 106 -7.25 3.04 12.35
N ILE A 107 -7.97 2.57 13.38
CA ILE A 107 -7.33 2.05 14.59
C ILE A 107 -6.54 0.77 14.27
N LEU A 108 -7.08 -0.11 13.43
CA LEU A 108 -6.40 -1.36 13.03
C LEU A 108 -5.11 -1.06 12.27
N ALA A 109 -5.11 -0.06 11.39
CA ALA A 109 -3.91 0.38 10.67
C ALA A 109 -2.83 0.90 11.63
N LEU A 110 -3.19 1.79 12.55
CA LEU A 110 -2.26 2.36 13.53
C LEU A 110 -1.75 1.31 14.51
N ALA A 111 -2.64 0.49 15.07
CA ALA A 111 -2.26 -0.56 16.02
C ALA A 111 -1.42 -1.65 15.35
N GLY A 112 -1.80 -2.09 14.15
CA GLY A 112 -1.03 -3.04 13.35
C GLY A 112 0.33 -2.49 12.98
N GLY A 113 0.41 -1.25 12.53
CA GLY A 113 1.66 -0.57 12.21
C GLY A 113 2.58 -0.42 13.42
N LEU A 114 2.03 -0.04 14.58
CA LEU A 114 2.79 0.04 15.83
C LEU A 114 3.28 -1.33 16.28
N LEU A 115 2.44 -2.36 16.18
CA LEU A 115 2.84 -3.74 16.49
C LEU A 115 4.02 -4.18 15.61
N ILE A 116 3.95 -3.92 14.30
CA ILE A 116 5.02 -4.25 13.36
C ILE A 116 6.28 -3.42 13.65
N ALA A 117 6.14 -2.13 13.97
CA ALA A 117 7.29 -1.32 14.34
C ALA A 117 8.02 -1.89 15.56
N LEU A 118 7.29 -2.20 16.63
CA LEU A 118 7.86 -2.73 17.87
C LEU A 118 8.45 -4.15 17.70
N ALA A 119 7.68 -5.07 17.09
CA ALA A 119 8.14 -6.42 16.83
C ALA A 119 9.30 -6.45 15.83
N GLY A 120 9.23 -5.59 14.82
CA GLY A 120 10.22 -5.48 13.77
C GLY A 120 11.56 -4.93 14.27
N GLU A 121 11.56 -3.96 15.19
CA GLU A 121 12.79 -3.47 15.81
C GLU A 121 13.56 -4.59 16.54
N LEU A 122 12.83 -5.50 17.20
CA LEU A 122 13.43 -6.67 17.87
C LEU A 122 13.88 -7.74 16.87
N ALA A 123 13.12 -7.93 15.79
CA ALA A 123 13.34 -8.98 14.80
C ALA A 123 14.29 -8.59 13.65
N ALA A 124 14.52 -7.29 13.41
CA ALA A 124 15.26 -6.80 12.25
C ALA A 124 16.65 -7.44 12.11
N ALA A 125 17.46 -7.43 13.17
CA ALA A 125 18.81 -8.01 13.13
C ALA A 125 18.80 -9.55 12.99
N PRO A 126 17.99 -10.33 13.74
CA PRO A 126 17.85 -11.76 13.54
C PRO A 126 17.40 -12.15 12.12
N VAL A 127 16.41 -11.42 11.56
CA VAL A 127 15.88 -11.70 10.22
C VAL A 127 16.94 -11.47 9.15
N LEU A 128 17.68 -10.35 9.19
CA LEU A 128 18.75 -10.08 8.24
C LEU A 128 19.89 -11.12 8.33
N LYS A 129 20.21 -11.60 9.52
CA LYS A 129 21.19 -12.69 9.71
C LYS A 129 20.67 -14.01 9.10
N LEU A 130 19.38 -14.32 9.31
CA LEU A 130 18.75 -15.51 8.73
C LEU A 130 18.77 -15.48 7.20
N LEU A 131 18.64 -14.28 6.62
CA LEU A 131 18.73 -14.06 5.17
C LEU A 131 20.18 -14.03 4.66
N GLN A 132 21.16 -14.26 5.54
CA GLN A 132 22.57 -14.31 5.18
C GLN A 132 23.06 -13.03 4.46
N VAL A 133 22.57 -11.86 4.91
CA VAL A 133 23.05 -10.58 4.39
C VAL A 133 24.55 -10.44 4.69
N PRO A 134 25.39 -10.12 3.68
CA PRO A 134 26.85 -9.99 3.86
C PRO A 134 27.22 -8.98 4.94
N ASP A 135 28.33 -9.22 5.66
CA ASP A 135 28.75 -8.41 6.81
C ASP A 135 29.03 -6.95 6.46
N ASP A 136 29.49 -6.67 5.24
CA ASP A 136 29.74 -5.33 4.72
C ASP A 136 28.43 -4.57 4.41
N VAL A 137 27.37 -5.27 4.04
CA VAL A 137 26.03 -4.71 3.74
C VAL A 137 25.17 -4.58 5.00
N PHE A 138 25.38 -5.46 5.97
CA PHE A 138 24.53 -5.64 7.14
C PHE A 138 24.26 -4.34 7.93
N PRO A 139 25.24 -3.47 8.24
CA PRO A 139 24.98 -2.24 8.99
C PRO A 139 24.01 -1.30 8.28
N LEU A 140 24.19 -1.09 6.97
CA LEU A 140 23.31 -0.22 6.18
C LEU A 140 21.93 -0.85 5.98
N ALA A 141 21.86 -2.17 5.75
CA ALA A 141 20.60 -2.89 5.64
C ALA A 141 19.79 -2.81 6.95
N LEU A 142 20.43 -3.00 8.09
CA LEU A 142 19.78 -2.91 9.40
C LEU A 142 19.27 -1.50 9.68
N LEU A 143 20.08 -0.48 9.38
CA LEU A 143 19.69 0.93 9.57
C LEU A 143 18.48 1.28 8.70
N TYR A 144 18.51 0.91 7.42
CA TYR A 144 17.39 1.12 6.48
C TYR A 144 16.12 0.44 6.97
N LEU A 145 16.21 -0.84 7.35
CA LEU A 145 15.06 -1.63 7.79
C LEU A 145 14.42 -1.03 9.04
N ARG A 146 15.21 -0.66 10.05
CA ARG A 146 14.70 -0.05 11.28
C ARG A 146 13.95 1.25 11.02
N ILE A 147 14.54 2.16 10.25
CA ILE A 147 13.88 3.42 9.91
C ILE A 147 12.54 3.15 9.19
N TYR A 148 12.54 2.21 8.26
CA TYR A 148 11.33 1.84 7.52
C TYR A 148 10.26 1.23 8.43
N LEU A 149 10.65 0.33 9.34
CA LEU A 149 9.74 -0.30 10.31
C LEU A 149 9.13 0.71 11.28
N LEU A 150 9.89 1.70 11.74
CA LEU A 150 9.36 2.82 12.53
C LEU A 150 8.33 3.64 11.75
N GLY A 151 8.43 3.69 10.43
CA GLY A 151 7.45 4.32 9.55
C GLY A 151 6.18 3.49 9.29
N MET A 152 6.14 2.21 9.67
CA MET A 152 5.00 1.31 9.38
C MET A 152 3.63 1.84 9.83
N PRO A 153 3.47 2.47 10.99
CA PRO A 153 2.16 3.01 11.38
C PRO A 153 1.57 3.96 10.34
N VAL A 154 2.42 4.78 9.72
CA VAL A 154 2.00 5.78 8.72
C VAL A 154 1.78 5.14 7.35
N ILE A 155 2.66 4.22 6.96
CA ILE A 155 2.57 3.48 5.70
C ILE A 155 1.29 2.64 5.67
N LEU A 156 0.98 1.93 6.75
CA LEU A 156 -0.25 1.16 6.83
C LEU A 156 -1.48 2.05 6.91
N LEU A 157 -1.40 3.18 7.62
CA LEU A 157 -2.49 4.14 7.68
C LEU A 157 -2.87 4.64 6.29
N TYR A 158 -1.89 5.04 5.46
CA TYR A 158 -2.13 5.42 4.07
C TYR A 158 -2.87 4.31 3.29
N ASN A 159 -2.43 3.05 3.40
CA ASN A 159 -3.05 1.94 2.69
C ASN A 159 -4.52 1.72 3.08
N PHE A 160 -4.83 1.81 4.38
CA PHE A 160 -6.20 1.69 4.87
C PHE A 160 -7.06 2.90 4.48
N GLU A 161 -6.53 4.10 4.55
CA GLU A 161 -7.21 5.32 4.09
C GLU A 161 -7.52 5.25 2.59
N ALA A 162 -6.57 4.82 1.77
CA ALA A 162 -6.78 4.58 0.35
C ALA A 162 -7.89 3.53 0.11
N ALA A 163 -7.92 2.45 0.91
CA ALA A 163 -8.96 1.43 0.85
C ALA A 163 -10.35 1.99 1.23
N ILE A 164 -10.42 2.88 2.24
CA ILE A 164 -11.66 3.60 2.61
C ILE A 164 -12.17 4.46 1.45
N PHE A 165 -11.30 5.23 0.80
CA PHE A 165 -11.71 6.02 -0.37
C PHE A 165 -12.15 5.13 -1.54
N ARG A 166 -11.44 4.05 -1.82
CA ARG A 166 -11.81 3.07 -2.86
C ARG A 166 -13.18 2.45 -2.60
N SER A 167 -13.54 2.18 -1.35
CA SER A 167 -14.83 1.57 -0.98
C SER A 167 -16.05 2.38 -1.40
N ILE A 168 -15.91 3.71 -1.50
CA ILE A 168 -16.97 4.61 -1.99
C ILE A 168 -16.87 4.92 -3.50
N GLY A 169 -15.96 4.28 -4.22
CA GLY A 169 -15.71 4.58 -5.64
C GLY A 169 -14.84 5.82 -5.90
N GLU A 170 -14.17 6.35 -4.89
CA GLU A 170 -13.26 7.49 -5.00
C GLU A 170 -11.82 7.00 -5.10
N THR A 171 -11.24 7.04 -6.31
CA THR A 171 -9.88 6.55 -6.58
C THR A 171 -8.89 7.66 -6.91
N LYS A 172 -9.40 8.85 -7.28
CA LYS A 172 -8.55 9.99 -7.66
C LYS A 172 -7.87 10.64 -6.47
N THR A 173 -8.54 10.68 -5.32
CA THR A 173 -7.98 11.30 -4.12
C THR A 173 -6.73 10.57 -3.61
N PRO A 174 -6.72 9.23 -3.44
CA PRO A 174 -5.49 8.49 -3.12
C PRO A 174 -4.39 8.67 -4.17
N LEU A 175 -4.73 8.64 -5.46
CA LEU A 175 -3.77 8.86 -6.54
C LEU A 175 -3.09 10.24 -6.44
N LEU A 176 -3.86 11.31 -6.26
CA LEU A 176 -3.31 12.66 -6.15
C LEU A 176 -2.47 12.84 -4.88
N ALA A 177 -2.89 12.26 -3.75
CA ALA A 177 -2.10 12.28 -2.53
C ALA A 177 -0.75 11.58 -2.71
N LEU A 178 -0.75 10.40 -3.36
CA LEU A 178 0.48 9.68 -3.67
C LEU A 178 1.35 10.42 -4.68
N ALA A 179 0.77 10.98 -5.75
CA ALA A 179 1.53 11.73 -6.75
C ALA A 179 2.26 12.92 -6.12
N PHE A 180 1.57 13.67 -5.26
CA PHE A 180 2.18 14.79 -4.54
C PHE A 180 3.28 14.33 -3.59
N SER A 181 3.00 13.32 -2.75
CA SER A 181 3.97 12.80 -1.78
C SER A 181 5.14 12.09 -2.44
N GLY A 182 4.94 11.45 -3.59
CA GLY A 182 6.01 10.83 -4.35
C GLY A 182 6.94 11.85 -5.00
N CYS A 183 6.42 12.94 -5.54
CA CYS A 183 7.27 14.06 -5.98
C CYS A 183 8.08 14.62 -4.80
N LEU A 184 7.46 14.76 -3.63
CA LEU A 184 8.16 15.18 -2.40
C LEU A 184 9.23 14.15 -2.01
N ASN A 185 8.96 12.85 -2.11
CA ASN A 185 9.93 11.79 -1.85
C ASN A 185 11.19 11.95 -2.70
N VAL A 186 11.04 12.13 -4.01
CA VAL A 186 12.19 12.34 -4.92
C VAL A 186 13.00 13.56 -4.53
N VAL A 187 12.35 14.67 -4.21
CA VAL A 187 13.04 15.91 -3.76
C VAL A 187 13.78 15.68 -2.44
N LEU A 188 13.14 15.01 -1.48
CA LEU A 188 13.76 14.69 -0.19
C LEU A 188 14.92 13.71 -0.33
N ASN A 189 14.80 12.70 -1.19
CA ASN A 189 15.90 11.78 -1.49
C ASN A 189 17.13 12.52 -2.00
N LEU A 190 16.97 13.39 -3.00
CA LEU A 190 18.06 14.19 -3.53
C LEU A 190 18.64 15.12 -2.46
N PHE A 191 17.79 15.76 -1.66
CA PHE A 191 18.24 16.63 -0.59
C PHE A 191 19.05 15.89 0.48
N PHE A 192 18.54 14.75 0.99
CA PHE A 192 19.22 14.01 2.03
C PHE A 192 20.51 13.35 1.52
N VAL A 193 20.50 12.82 0.30
CA VAL A 193 21.68 12.14 -0.22
C VAL A 193 22.73 13.12 -0.76
N ILE A 194 22.34 14.15 -1.50
CA ILE A 194 23.31 15.08 -2.15
C ILE A 194 23.74 16.20 -1.18
N VAL A 195 22.79 16.80 -0.45
CA VAL A 195 23.09 17.98 0.37
C VAL A 195 23.56 17.58 1.77
N LEU A 196 22.90 16.59 2.39
CA LEU A 196 23.25 16.12 3.74
C LEU A 196 24.22 14.93 3.74
N HIS A 197 24.64 14.46 2.56
CA HIS A 197 25.57 13.32 2.39
C HIS A 197 25.15 12.06 3.17
N MET A 198 23.83 11.87 3.27
CA MET A 198 23.26 10.64 3.85
C MET A 198 23.27 9.53 2.79
N THR A 199 23.26 8.28 3.27
CA THR A 199 23.18 7.10 2.39
C THR A 199 21.75 6.51 2.39
N VAL A 200 21.61 5.23 2.69
CA VAL A 200 20.30 4.55 2.75
C VAL A 200 19.34 5.13 3.81
N ASN A 201 19.88 5.66 4.89
CA ASN A 201 19.09 6.31 5.94
C ASN A 201 18.33 7.54 5.43
N GLY A 202 18.96 8.33 4.55
CA GLY A 202 18.31 9.48 3.92
C GLY A 202 17.08 9.07 3.09
N VAL A 203 17.22 8.04 2.29
CA VAL A 203 16.13 7.51 1.45
C VAL A 203 15.02 6.88 2.31
N ALA A 204 15.37 6.11 3.35
CA ALA A 204 14.37 5.56 4.27
C ALA A 204 13.57 6.67 4.97
N ILE A 205 14.23 7.72 5.46
CA ILE A 205 13.57 8.87 6.10
C ILE A 205 12.67 9.60 5.10
N ALA A 206 13.14 9.84 3.87
CA ALA A 206 12.36 10.48 2.82
C ALA A 206 11.08 9.69 2.52
N THR A 207 11.17 8.37 2.43
CA THR A 207 10.03 7.49 2.20
C THR A 207 9.03 7.55 3.35
N VAL A 208 9.48 7.53 4.60
CA VAL A 208 8.60 7.66 5.78
C VAL A 208 7.91 9.03 5.81
N ILE A 209 8.65 10.13 5.58
CA ILE A 209 8.09 11.50 5.54
C ILE A 209 7.03 11.62 4.44
N SER A 210 7.33 11.09 3.25
CA SER A 210 6.40 11.14 2.11
C SER A 210 5.12 10.37 2.38
N ASN A 211 5.21 9.18 2.95
CA ASN A 211 4.02 8.42 3.39
C ASN A 211 3.26 9.16 4.50
N CYS A 212 3.95 9.85 5.41
CA CYS A 212 3.31 10.68 6.43
C CYS A 212 2.49 11.80 5.77
N VAL A 213 3.05 12.48 4.77
CA VAL A 213 2.35 13.55 4.04
C VAL A 213 1.14 13.02 3.28
N SER A 214 1.27 11.88 2.56
CA SER A 214 0.13 11.29 1.85
C SER A 214 -0.99 10.87 2.80
N SER A 215 -0.66 10.22 3.91
CA SER A 215 -1.64 9.84 4.94
C SER A 215 -2.28 11.07 5.58
N LEU A 216 -1.52 12.10 5.94
CA LEU A 216 -2.08 13.34 6.48
C LEU A 216 -3.05 14.03 5.51
N ILE A 217 -2.77 14.02 4.20
CA ILE A 217 -3.68 14.55 3.17
C ILE A 217 -4.98 13.75 3.16
N LEU A 218 -4.90 12.40 3.16
CA LEU A 218 -6.09 11.54 3.15
C LEU A 218 -6.87 11.67 4.46
N PHE A 219 -6.20 11.66 5.61
CA PHE A 219 -6.84 11.83 6.92
C PHE A 219 -7.56 13.17 7.02
N TRP A 220 -6.92 14.25 6.57
CA TRP A 220 -7.54 15.58 6.54
C TRP A 220 -8.81 15.59 5.69
N LYS A 221 -8.76 14.94 4.52
CA LYS A 221 -9.94 14.79 3.65
C LYS A 221 -11.04 13.93 4.28
N LEU A 222 -10.70 12.82 4.96
CA LEU A 222 -11.66 12.00 5.70
C LEU A 222 -12.34 12.81 6.82
N ARG A 223 -11.57 13.58 7.56
CA ARG A 223 -12.09 14.42 8.66
C ARG A 223 -13.02 15.53 8.18
N HIS A 224 -12.77 16.10 6.99
CA HIS A 224 -13.61 17.17 6.42
C HIS A 224 -14.62 16.64 5.40
N SER A 225 -14.72 15.33 5.25
CA SER A 225 -15.66 14.71 4.34
C SER A 225 -17.11 14.91 4.85
N LYS A 226 -17.99 15.29 3.92
CA LYS A 226 -19.45 15.29 4.15
C LYS A 226 -20.10 13.94 3.80
N LEU A 227 -19.29 12.97 3.42
CA LEU A 227 -19.71 11.63 3.04
C LEU A 227 -19.81 10.72 4.27
N GLU A 228 -20.37 9.54 4.07
CA GLU A 228 -20.58 8.54 5.13
C GLU A 228 -19.27 8.01 5.74
N ILE A 229 -18.12 8.22 5.05
CA ILE A 229 -16.76 7.84 5.49
C ILE A 229 -16.10 8.88 6.41
N HIS A 230 -16.85 9.88 6.90
CA HIS A 230 -16.30 10.90 7.82
C HIS A 230 -15.64 10.27 9.04
N VAL A 231 -14.45 10.76 9.40
CA VAL A 231 -13.73 10.32 10.60
C VAL A 231 -13.80 11.40 11.68
N SER A 232 -14.35 11.03 12.82
CA SER A 232 -14.33 11.83 14.04
C SER A 232 -13.30 11.26 15.01
N VAL A 233 -12.28 12.06 15.35
CA VAL A 233 -11.23 11.62 16.28
C VAL A 233 -11.78 11.30 17.68
N LYS A 234 -12.88 12.00 18.07
CA LYS A 234 -13.51 11.80 19.38
C LYS A 234 -14.30 10.48 19.48
N ASP A 235 -14.76 9.98 18.32
CA ASP A 235 -15.61 8.80 18.22
C ASP A 235 -14.83 7.57 17.72
N LEU A 236 -13.50 7.66 17.65
CA LEU A 236 -12.64 6.54 17.27
C LEU A 236 -12.78 5.42 18.32
N LYS A 237 -13.44 4.34 17.92
CA LYS A 237 -13.62 3.12 18.72
C LYS A 237 -13.50 1.89 17.84
N ILE A 238 -12.97 0.82 18.42
CA ILE A 238 -12.99 -0.49 17.79
C ILE A 238 -14.39 -1.07 17.95
N ASP A 239 -15.02 -1.42 16.83
CA ASP A 239 -16.24 -2.20 16.81
C ASP A 239 -15.88 -3.67 16.53
N PRO A 240 -16.10 -4.60 17.49
CA PRO A 240 -15.67 -5.99 17.36
C PRO A 240 -16.29 -6.70 16.15
N GLU A 241 -17.52 -6.37 15.80
CA GLU A 241 -18.22 -6.95 14.65
C GLU A 241 -17.58 -6.47 13.33
N SER A 242 -17.28 -5.17 13.22
CA SER A 242 -16.57 -4.60 12.08
C SER A 242 -15.16 -5.17 11.95
N MET A 243 -14.44 -5.29 13.07
CA MET A 243 -13.11 -5.91 13.09
C MET A 243 -13.16 -7.37 12.63
N GLY A 244 -14.11 -8.14 13.13
CA GLY A 244 -14.32 -9.53 12.71
C GLY A 244 -14.59 -9.65 11.21
N ARG A 245 -15.40 -8.76 10.64
CA ARG A 245 -15.68 -8.70 9.19
C ARG A 245 -14.44 -8.35 8.37
N ILE A 246 -13.70 -7.33 8.79
CA ILE A 246 -12.44 -6.92 8.14
C ILE A 246 -11.45 -8.08 8.12
N LEU A 247 -11.21 -8.71 9.27
CA LEU A 247 -10.23 -9.79 9.39
C LEU A 247 -10.66 -11.07 8.67
N LYS A 248 -11.96 -11.42 8.70
CA LYS A 248 -12.48 -12.60 8.01
C LYS A 248 -12.24 -12.58 6.50
N ILE A 249 -12.25 -11.39 5.88
CA ILE A 249 -12.00 -11.20 4.45
C ILE A 249 -10.53 -10.87 4.21
N GLY A 250 -10.00 -9.95 4.98
CA GLY A 250 -8.68 -9.36 4.75
C GLY A 250 -7.52 -10.27 5.14
N LEU A 251 -7.65 -11.06 6.23
CA LEU A 251 -6.56 -11.93 6.66
C LEU A 251 -6.27 -13.05 5.64
N PRO A 252 -7.27 -13.78 5.10
CA PRO A 252 -7.01 -14.72 4.02
C PRO A 252 -6.40 -14.07 2.77
N ALA A 253 -6.89 -12.89 2.37
CA ALA A 253 -6.35 -12.14 1.24
C ALA A 253 -4.89 -11.71 1.50
N GLY A 254 -4.59 -11.25 2.71
CA GLY A 254 -3.23 -10.88 3.12
C GLY A 254 -2.28 -12.08 3.14
N ILE A 255 -2.71 -13.22 3.67
CA ILE A 255 -1.93 -14.46 3.66
C ILE A 255 -1.68 -14.91 2.22
N GLN A 256 -2.69 -14.86 1.35
CA GLN A 256 -2.53 -15.17 -0.07
C GLN A 256 -1.46 -14.28 -0.73
N SER A 257 -1.50 -12.97 -0.49
CA SER A 257 -0.51 -12.02 -1.01
C SER A 257 0.90 -12.27 -0.44
N ALA A 258 1.00 -12.62 0.83
CA ALA A 258 2.25 -12.97 1.47
C ALA A 258 2.85 -14.26 0.90
N VAL A 259 2.03 -15.31 0.70
CA VAL A 259 2.45 -16.58 0.06
C VAL A 259 2.92 -16.34 -1.38
N PHE A 260 2.21 -15.48 -2.13
CA PHE A 260 2.64 -15.09 -3.47
C PHE A 260 4.02 -14.40 -3.45
N SER A 261 4.26 -13.48 -2.53
CA SER A 261 5.55 -12.83 -2.36
C SER A 261 6.67 -13.81 -2.01
N LEU A 262 6.41 -14.76 -1.10
CA LEU A 262 7.37 -15.83 -0.76
C LEU A 262 7.67 -16.73 -1.96
N SER A 263 6.66 -17.09 -2.74
CA SER A 263 6.83 -17.90 -3.94
C SER A 263 7.73 -17.22 -4.96
N ASN A 264 7.57 -15.91 -5.16
CA ASN A 264 8.42 -15.13 -6.05
C ASN A 264 9.89 -15.11 -5.59
N ILE A 265 10.15 -15.07 -4.28
CA ILE A 265 11.51 -15.15 -3.72
C ILE A 265 12.15 -16.51 -4.06
N VAL A 266 11.41 -17.61 -3.90
CA VAL A 266 11.88 -18.96 -4.22
C VAL A 266 12.17 -19.11 -5.72
N ILE A 267 11.25 -18.62 -6.56
CA ILE A 267 11.42 -18.62 -8.02
C ILE A 267 12.67 -17.80 -8.41
N GLN A 268 12.84 -16.60 -7.84
CA GLN A 268 14.01 -15.77 -8.11
C GLN A 268 15.31 -16.46 -7.70
N SER A 269 15.33 -17.15 -6.56
CA SER A 269 16.49 -17.93 -6.12
C SER A 269 16.84 -19.05 -7.13
N SER A 270 15.82 -19.72 -7.67
CA SER A 270 16.00 -20.75 -8.68
C SER A 270 16.52 -20.16 -9.99
N ILE A 271 16.02 -19.00 -10.42
CA ILE A 271 16.50 -18.28 -11.62
C ILE A 271 17.97 -17.88 -11.44
N ASN A 272 18.35 -17.43 -10.25
CA ASN A 272 19.73 -17.02 -9.96
C ASN A 272 20.72 -18.18 -10.12
N SER A 273 20.30 -19.41 -9.86
CA SER A 273 21.14 -20.61 -10.04
C SER A 273 21.41 -20.97 -11.51
N LEU A 274 20.62 -20.41 -12.46
CA LEU A 274 20.75 -20.67 -13.90
C LEU A 274 21.78 -19.78 -14.62
N GLY A 275 22.42 -18.87 -13.89
CA GLY A 275 23.48 -18.01 -14.38
C GLY A 275 23.04 -16.63 -14.87
N THR A 276 24.02 -15.77 -15.12
CA THR A 276 23.83 -14.31 -15.33
C THR A 276 22.97 -13.95 -16.54
N ILE A 277 23.06 -14.72 -17.63
CA ILE A 277 22.29 -14.45 -18.86
C ILE A 277 20.80 -14.69 -18.59
N VAL A 278 20.45 -15.80 -17.91
CA VAL A 278 19.06 -16.13 -17.56
C VAL A 278 18.52 -15.13 -16.55
N MET A 279 19.33 -14.73 -15.56
CA MET A 279 18.97 -13.69 -14.60
C MET A 279 18.62 -12.36 -15.28
N ALA A 280 19.45 -11.90 -16.22
CA ALA A 280 19.23 -10.66 -16.95
C ALA A 280 17.95 -10.71 -17.81
N ALA A 281 17.74 -11.81 -18.54
CA ALA A 281 16.55 -12.02 -19.35
C ALA A 281 15.28 -12.10 -18.49
N SER A 282 15.33 -12.82 -17.36
CA SER A 282 14.22 -12.93 -16.41
C SER A 282 13.88 -11.59 -15.78
N SER A 283 14.89 -10.78 -15.39
CA SER A 283 14.67 -9.45 -14.84
C SER A 283 13.98 -8.51 -15.84
N ALA A 284 14.36 -8.57 -17.11
CA ALA A 284 13.69 -7.79 -18.15
C ALA A 284 12.22 -8.22 -18.34
N ALA A 285 11.94 -9.53 -18.34
CA ALA A 285 10.59 -10.06 -18.44
C ALA A 285 9.75 -9.68 -17.21
N TYR A 286 10.32 -9.76 -16.01
CA TYR A 286 9.65 -9.42 -14.75
C TYR A 286 9.18 -7.96 -14.69
N ASN A 287 9.96 -7.02 -15.24
CA ASN A 287 9.54 -5.61 -15.30
C ASN A 287 8.29 -5.40 -16.17
N LEU A 288 8.10 -6.18 -17.24
CA LEU A 288 6.87 -6.15 -18.04
C LEU A 288 5.72 -6.87 -17.34
N GLU A 289 6.01 -7.98 -16.68
CA GLU A 289 5.05 -8.77 -15.93
C GLU A 289 4.43 -7.96 -14.78
N ILE A 290 5.24 -7.24 -13.99
CA ILE A 290 4.74 -6.47 -12.84
C ILE A 290 3.79 -5.36 -13.26
N ILE A 291 4.08 -4.65 -14.35
CA ILE A 291 3.17 -3.61 -14.88
C ILE A 291 1.84 -4.22 -15.32
N THR A 292 1.91 -5.36 -16.01
CA THR A 292 0.70 -6.08 -16.46
C THR A 292 -0.10 -6.59 -15.26
N TYR A 293 0.57 -7.15 -14.26
CA TYR A 293 -0.04 -7.60 -13.01
C TYR A 293 -0.74 -6.45 -12.27
N ASP A 294 -0.10 -5.30 -12.14
CA ASP A 294 -0.67 -4.13 -11.45
C ASP A 294 -1.94 -3.62 -12.15
N ILE A 295 -1.96 -3.63 -13.47
CA ILE A 295 -3.16 -3.28 -14.25
C ILE A 295 -4.27 -4.31 -13.97
N LEU A 296 -4.01 -5.62 -14.09
CA LEU A 296 -4.98 -6.67 -13.83
C LEU A 296 -5.50 -6.64 -12.40
N ASN A 297 -4.61 -6.44 -11.43
CA ASN A 297 -4.97 -6.32 -10.02
C ASN A 297 -5.88 -5.11 -9.76
N SER A 298 -5.67 -4.01 -10.47
CA SER A 298 -6.51 -2.81 -10.37
C SER A 298 -7.94 -3.06 -10.87
N PHE A 299 -8.10 -3.83 -11.93
CA PHE A 299 -9.42 -4.30 -12.38
C PHE A 299 -10.06 -5.25 -11.37
N SER A 300 -9.29 -6.16 -10.78
CA SER A 300 -9.75 -7.05 -9.71
C SER A 300 -10.27 -6.25 -8.50
N GLN A 301 -9.55 -5.23 -8.07
CA GLN A 301 -9.99 -4.33 -7.00
C GLN A 301 -11.27 -3.56 -7.37
N ALA A 302 -11.39 -3.11 -8.62
CA ALA A 302 -12.61 -2.47 -9.12
C ALA A 302 -13.80 -3.44 -9.04
N CYS A 303 -13.64 -4.66 -9.52
CA CYS A 303 -14.68 -5.70 -9.44
C CYS A 303 -15.05 -6.01 -7.98
N THR A 304 -14.07 -6.14 -7.11
CA THR A 304 -14.28 -6.40 -5.68
C THR A 304 -15.13 -5.32 -5.02
N THR A 305 -14.80 -4.05 -5.26
CA THR A 305 -15.57 -2.91 -4.71
C THR A 305 -16.97 -2.84 -5.31
N PHE A 306 -17.07 -3.05 -6.64
CA PHE A 306 -18.33 -3.05 -7.37
C PHE A 306 -19.29 -4.14 -6.88
N VAL A 307 -18.80 -5.38 -6.78
CA VAL A 307 -19.56 -6.52 -6.25
C VAL A 307 -19.93 -6.29 -4.78
N GLY A 308 -19.02 -5.79 -3.96
CA GLY A 308 -19.27 -5.48 -2.56
C GLY A 308 -20.46 -4.53 -2.37
N GLN A 309 -20.51 -3.42 -3.12
CA GLN A 309 -21.63 -2.47 -3.05
C GLN A 309 -22.94 -3.08 -3.58
N ASN A 310 -22.90 -3.73 -4.75
CA ASN A 310 -24.11 -4.31 -5.36
C ASN A 310 -24.67 -5.48 -4.56
N PHE A 311 -23.81 -6.32 -3.99
CA PHE A 311 -24.22 -7.38 -3.07
C PHE A 311 -24.87 -6.81 -1.81
N GLY A 312 -24.28 -5.76 -1.22
CA GLY A 312 -24.86 -5.05 -0.09
C GLY A 312 -26.24 -4.47 -0.39
N ALA A 313 -26.45 -3.95 -1.59
CA ALA A 313 -27.72 -3.40 -2.06
C ALA A 313 -28.75 -4.48 -2.47
N GLY A 314 -28.41 -5.78 -2.42
CA GLY A 314 -29.28 -6.86 -2.90
C GLY A 314 -29.37 -6.97 -4.43
N ASN A 315 -28.49 -6.28 -5.16
CA ASN A 315 -28.52 -6.14 -6.62
C ASN A 315 -27.78 -7.31 -7.30
N MET A 316 -28.20 -8.54 -7.03
CA MET A 316 -27.53 -9.78 -7.44
C MET A 316 -27.29 -9.88 -8.96
N LYS A 317 -28.23 -9.35 -9.77
CA LYS A 317 -28.10 -9.32 -11.25
C LYS A 317 -26.91 -8.50 -11.75
N ARG A 318 -26.37 -7.60 -10.91
CA ARG A 318 -25.18 -6.81 -11.25
C ARG A 318 -23.89 -7.40 -10.69
N CYS A 319 -24.00 -8.45 -9.86
CA CYS A 319 -22.85 -9.18 -9.33
C CYS A 319 -22.40 -10.32 -10.25
N SER A 320 -23.31 -10.80 -11.11
CA SER A 320 -23.07 -11.82 -12.14
C SER A 320 -22.74 -11.17 -13.49
#